data_0dff05876c59ec78e2a3ee8de960253f
#
_entry.id   0dff05876c59ec78e2a3ee8de960253f
#
_cell.length_a   1.000
_cell.length_b   1.000
_cell.length_c   1.000
_cell.angle_alpha   90.00
_cell.angle_beta   90.00
_cell.angle_gamma   90.00
#
_symmetry.space_group_name_H-M   'P 1'
#
loop_
_entity.id
_entity.type
_entity.pdbx_description
1 polymer ?
#
loop_
_entity_poly.entity_id
_entity_poly.type
_entity_poly.pdbx_seq_one_letter_code
_entity_poly.pdbx_strand_id
1 'polypeptide(L)'
;MKLLEFKTQINAPADKVWKVLFTQDENRNWPSAVNEGTYFEGNWEEGSVMRFLDDENNGMYNQIEKNIPNRELVMKHLGWIYDGELSPQDWEDSTVTYLLESNENSTLLISKVNALDEFVDFFNAKYPSNFEKVKKLSES
;
A
#
# COMPACT_ATOMS: atom_id res chain seq x y z
N MET A 1 -16.33 6.37 -9.12
CA MET A 1 -15.05 6.27 -8.42
C MET A 1 -14.90 7.43 -7.45
N LYS A 2 -14.33 7.21 -6.29
CA LYS A 2 -14.20 8.24 -5.25
C LYS A 2 -12.76 8.36 -4.79
N LEU A 3 -12.26 9.58 -4.65
CA LEU A 3 -10.93 9.83 -4.12
C LEU A 3 -10.99 9.89 -2.59
N LEU A 4 -10.24 8.99 -1.95
CA LEU A 4 -10.10 8.94 -0.51
C LEU A 4 -8.71 9.42 -0.12
N GLU A 5 -8.60 10.09 1.03
CA GLU A 5 -7.32 10.55 1.54
C GLU A 5 -7.20 10.19 3.02
N PHE A 6 -6.06 9.60 3.38
CA PHE A 6 -5.75 9.20 4.74
C PHE A 6 -4.40 9.80 5.13
N LYS A 7 -4.28 10.32 6.33
CA LYS A 7 -3.05 10.95 6.83
C LYS A 7 -2.76 10.52 8.25
N THR A 8 -1.46 10.39 8.57
CA THR A 8 -1.03 10.21 9.95
C THR A 8 0.36 10.81 10.13
N GLN A 9 0.59 11.43 11.29
CA GLN A 9 1.90 11.96 11.66
C GLN A 9 2.67 10.87 12.41
N ILE A 10 3.89 10.60 11.94
CA ILE A 10 4.75 9.54 12.49
C ILE A 10 6.04 10.17 13.00
N ASN A 11 6.39 9.87 14.26
CA ASN A 11 7.63 10.38 14.88
C ASN A 11 8.81 9.47 14.52
N ALA A 12 9.11 9.42 13.23
CA ALA A 12 10.24 8.67 12.68
C ALA A 12 10.65 9.29 11.35
N PRO A 13 11.91 9.12 10.94
CA PRO A 13 12.36 9.67 9.66
C PRO A 13 11.75 8.92 8.48
N ALA A 14 11.68 9.61 7.34
CA ALA A 14 11.00 9.10 6.14
C ALA A 14 11.58 7.77 5.64
N ASP A 15 12.90 7.60 5.73
CA ASP A 15 13.53 6.34 5.31
C ASP A 15 13.07 5.16 6.13
N LYS A 16 12.84 5.35 7.43
CA LYS A 16 12.33 4.29 8.30
C LYS A 16 10.86 3.98 7.99
N VAL A 17 10.04 5.01 7.79
CA VAL A 17 8.63 4.83 7.42
C VAL A 17 8.52 4.10 6.09
N TRP A 18 9.33 4.50 5.11
CA TRP A 18 9.37 3.84 3.80
C TRP A 18 9.70 2.36 3.92
N LYS A 19 10.70 2.06 4.74
CA LYS A 19 11.10 0.67 4.96
C LYS A 19 9.98 -0.17 5.60
N VAL A 20 9.27 0.41 6.57
CA VAL A 20 8.13 -0.28 7.20
C VAL A 20 7.01 -0.53 6.17
N LEU A 21 6.74 0.45 5.32
CA LEU A 21 5.67 0.34 4.32
C LEU A 21 5.95 -0.72 3.25
N PHE A 22 7.19 -0.79 2.77
CA PHE A 22 7.50 -1.54 1.56
C PHE A 22 8.52 -2.66 1.75
N THR A 23 8.67 -3.15 2.99
CA THR A 23 9.54 -4.29 3.31
C THR A 23 8.72 -5.30 4.11
N GLN A 24 8.79 -6.57 3.74
CA GLN A 24 8.15 -7.64 4.47
C GLN A 24 8.99 -8.02 5.70
N ASP A 25 8.33 -8.39 6.79
CA ASP A 25 9.00 -8.98 7.94
C ASP A 25 9.28 -10.48 7.68
N GLU A 26 9.89 -11.15 8.68
CA GLU A 26 10.24 -12.56 8.58
C GLU A 26 9.02 -13.47 8.38
N ASN A 27 7.85 -13.03 8.80
CA ASN A 27 6.60 -13.76 8.67
C ASN A 27 5.87 -13.41 7.37
N ARG A 28 6.49 -12.63 6.50
CA ARG A 28 5.94 -12.19 5.22
C ARG A 28 4.68 -11.33 5.38
N ASN A 29 4.54 -10.64 6.50
CA ASN A 29 3.45 -9.70 6.73
C ASN A 29 3.81 -8.33 6.16
N TRP A 30 2.86 -7.73 5.47
CA TRP A 30 2.99 -6.37 4.95
C TRP A 30 2.08 -5.44 5.77
N PRO A 31 2.65 -4.56 6.61
CA PRO A 31 1.84 -3.80 7.58
C PRO A 31 0.87 -2.80 6.95
N SER A 32 1.15 -2.31 5.75
CA SER A 32 0.26 -1.38 5.06
C SER A 32 -0.64 -2.08 4.05
N ALA A 33 -0.68 -3.41 4.06
CA ALA A 33 -1.50 -4.18 3.14
C ALA A 33 -2.98 -3.83 3.28
N VAL A 34 -3.69 -3.94 2.18
CA VAL A 34 -5.14 -3.78 2.14
C VAL A 34 -5.81 -4.79 3.06
N ASN A 35 -5.16 -5.91 3.31
CA ASN A 35 -5.63 -7.00 4.17
C ASN A 35 -4.50 -7.46 5.10
N GLU A 36 -4.78 -7.63 6.40
CA GLU A 36 -3.82 -8.23 7.32
C GLU A 36 -3.53 -9.68 6.92
N GLY A 37 -2.29 -10.11 7.14
CA GLY A 37 -1.85 -11.44 6.74
C GLY A 37 -1.47 -11.56 5.29
N THR A 38 -1.56 -10.48 4.53
CA THR A 38 -1.15 -10.43 3.14
C THR A 38 0.37 -10.27 3.05
N TYR A 39 0.96 -10.86 2.02
CA TYR A 39 2.35 -10.63 1.67
C TYR A 39 2.45 -10.19 0.22
N PHE A 40 3.61 -9.70 -0.17
CA PHE A 40 3.81 -9.28 -1.55
C PHE A 40 4.91 -10.07 -2.24
N GLU A 41 4.83 -10.13 -3.58
CA GLU A 41 5.88 -10.61 -4.45
C GLU A 41 6.17 -9.54 -5.48
N GLY A 42 7.45 -9.23 -5.68
CA GLY A 42 7.90 -8.21 -6.61
C GLY A 42 8.99 -7.35 -6.00
N ASN A 43 9.50 -6.39 -6.77
CA ASN A 43 10.67 -5.59 -6.39
C ASN A 43 10.41 -4.09 -6.26
N TRP A 44 9.18 -3.64 -6.38
CA TRP A 44 8.75 -2.24 -6.28
C TRP A 44 9.34 -1.31 -7.35
N GLU A 45 10.03 -1.81 -8.36
CA GLU A 45 10.59 -0.97 -9.42
C GLU A 45 9.50 -0.39 -10.32
N GLU A 46 9.71 0.82 -10.84
CA GLU A 46 8.79 1.43 -11.79
C GLU A 46 8.57 0.52 -12.99
N GLY A 47 7.31 0.36 -13.38
CA GLY A 47 6.91 -0.51 -14.48
C GLY A 47 6.71 -1.96 -14.09
N SER A 48 7.18 -2.37 -12.90
CA SER A 48 7.03 -3.77 -12.47
C SER A 48 5.61 -4.04 -11.96
N VAL A 49 5.24 -5.31 -11.96
CA VAL A 49 3.95 -5.76 -11.45
C VAL A 49 4.18 -6.44 -10.10
N MET A 50 3.45 -5.97 -9.09
CA MET A 50 3.48 -6.53 -7.74
C MET A 50 2.26 -7.40 -7.54
N ARG A 51 2.43 -8.49 -6.79
CA ARG A 51 1.34 -9.37 -6.38
C ARG A 51 1.18 -9.29 -4.88
N PHE A 52 -0.05 -9.10 -4.43
CA PHE A 52 -0.40 -9.03 -3.00
C PHE A 52 -1.33 -10.20 -2.70
N LEU A 53 -0.83 -11.16 -1.94
CA LEU A 53 -1.45 -12.47 -1.80
C LEU A 53 -1.71 -12.82 -0.35
N ASP A 54 -2.77 -13.59 -0.10
CA ASP A 54 -3.03 -14.21 1.19
C ASP A 54 -2.50 -15.66 1.21
N ASP A 55 -2.78 -16.39 2.28
CA ASP A 55 -2.29 -17.76 2.45
C ASP A 55 -2.89 -18.75 1.45
N GLU A 56 -3.95 -18.36 0.76
CA GLU A 56 -4.64 -19.23 -0.22
C GLU A 56 -4.32 -18.83 -1.66
N ASN A 57 -3.32 -17.97 -1.85
CA ASN A 57 -2.92 -17.44 -3.17
C ASN A 57 -4.02 -16.61 -3.84
N ASN A 58 -4.82 -15.93 -3.03
CA ASN A 58 -5.82 -14.98 -3.50
C ASN A 58 -5.38 -13.58 -3.15
N GLY A 59 -5.73 -12.62 -3.98
CA GLY A 59 -5.42 -11.22 -3.72
C GLY A 59 -5.58 -10.36 -4.95
N MET A 60 -4.65 -9.43 -5.13
CA MET A 60 -4.69 -8.52 -6.27
C MET A 60 -3.29 -8.27 -6.80
N TYR A 61 -3.20 -7.77 -8.03
CA TYR A 61 -1.93 -7.36 -8.61
C TYR A 61 -2.02 -5.94 -9.11
N ASN A 62 -0.91 -5.23 -8.97
CA ASN A 62 -0.83 -3.80 -9.25
C ASN A 62 0.45 -3.52 -10.03
N GLN A 63 0.42 -2.49 -10.85
CA GLN A 63 1.63 -2.02 -11.53
C GLN A 63 2.19 -0.81 -10.81
N ILE A 64 3.50 -0.78 -10.60
CA ILE A 64 4.18 0.36 -10.01
C ILE A 64 4.34 1.42 -11.10
N GLU A 65 3.62 2.54 -10.97
CA GLU A 65 3.69 3.62 -11.94
C GLU A 65 4.79 4.62 -11.61
N LYS A 66 5.10 4.80 -10.32
CA LYS A 66 6.10 5.76 -9.88
C LYS A 66 6.71 5.27 -8.57
N ASN A 67 8.02 5.40 -8.45
CA ASN A 67 8.73 5.09 -7.21
C ASN A 67 9.86 6.08 -7.01
N ILE A 68 9.66 7.03 -6.08
CA ILE A 68 10.69 7.95 -5.62
C ILE A 68 10.97 7.57 -4.16
N PRO A 69 12.07 6.86 -3.88
CA PRO A 69 12.33 6.33 -2.53
C PRO A 69 12.23 7.40 -1.45
N ASN A 70 11.57 7.04 -0.36
CA ASN A 70 11.36 7.89 0.82
C ASN A 70 10.43 9.09 0.56
N ARG A 71 9.75 9.15 -0.58
CA ARG A 71 8.90 10.29 -0.94
C ARG A 71 7.56 9.91 -1.52
N GLU A 72 7.55 9.11 -2.58
CA GLU A 72 6.29 8.86 -3.30
C GLU A 72 6.30 7.51 -4.01
N LEU A 73 5.20 6.78 -3.85
CA LEU A 73 4.97 5.55 -4.60
C LEU A 73 3.55 5.56 -5.12
N VAL A 74 3.38 5.29 -6.42
CA VAL A 74 2.07 5.20 -7.07
C VAL A 74 1.90 3.82 -7.66
N MET A 75 0.78 3.17 -7.32
CA MET A 75 0.40 1.87 -7.89
C MET A 75 -0.94 1.98 -8.59
N LYS A 76 -1.06 1.27 -9.72
CA LYS A 76 -2.34 1.12 -10.42
C LYS A 76 -2.84 -0.29 -10.20
N HIS A 77 -4.08 -0.42 -9.74
CA HIS A 77 -4.74 -1.72 -9.58
C HIS A 77 -5.08 -2.31 -10.94
N LEU A 78 -4.64 -3.53 -11.20
CA LEU A 78 -4.85 -4.19 -12.49
C LEU A 78 -5.93 -5.26 -12.44
N GLY A 79 -6.11 -5.93 -11.31
CA GLY A 79 -7.11 -6.97 -11.20
C GLY A 79 -6.94 -7.84 -9.97
N TRP A 80 -7.69 -8.94 -9.96
CA TRP A 80 -7.69 -9.92 -8.88
C TRP A 80 -6.76 -11.08 -9.20
N ILE A 81 -6.38 -11.82 -8.16
CA ILE A 81 -5.70 -13.11 -8.26
C ILE A 81 -6.56 -14.11 -7.52
N TYR A 82 -6.92 -15.20 -8.19
CA TYR A 82 -7.69 -16.29 -7.60
C TYR A 82 -6.91 -17.59 -7.77
N ASP A 83 -6.54 -18.21 -6.65
CA ASP A 83 -5.80 -19.48 -6.65
C ASP A 83 -4.54 -19.39 -7.52
N GLY A 84 -3.85 -18.26 -7.43
CA GLY A 84 -2.63 -17.99 -8.19
C GLY A 84 -2.84 -17.54 -9.63
N GLU A 85 -4.07 -17.50 -10.12
CA GLU A 85 -4.37 -17.09 -11.49
C GLU A 85 -4.82 -15.64 -11.58
N LEU A 86 -4.29 -14.91 -12.57
CA LEU A 86 -4.62 -13.51 -12.78
C LEU A 86 -6.00 -13.37 -13.40
N SER A 87 -6.81 -12.46 -12.85
CA SER A 87 -8.11 -12.09 -13.37
C SER A 87 -8.12 -10.59 -13.66
N PRO A 88 -7.69 -10.18 -14.86
CA PRO A 88 -7.64 -8.75 -15.21
C PRO A 88 -9.00 -8.09 -15.12
N GLN A 89 -9.01 -6.85 -14.61
CA GLN A 89 -10.21 -6.05 -14.49
C GLN A 89 -10.04 -4.75 -15.26
N ASP A 90 -11.16 -4.20 -15.72
CA ASP A 90 -11.15 -2.91 -16.39
C ASP A 90 -11.37 -1.80 -15.36
N TRP A 91 -10.37 -1.59 -14.52
CA TRP A 91 -10.39 -0.57 -13.46
C TRP A 91 -9.59 0.64 -13.90
N GLU A 92 -10.14 1.43 -14.80
CA GLU A 92 -9.51 2.67 -15.21
C GLU A 92 -9.33 3.59 -14.00
N ASP A 93 -8.15 4.17 -13.89
CA ASP A 93 -7.80 5.15 -12.86
C ASP A 93 -7.92 4.65 -11.41
N SER A 94 -8.00 3.36 -11.17
CA SER A 94 -7.97 2.81 -9.82
C SER A 94 -6.52 2.78 -9.33
N THR A 95 -6.13 3.81 -8.58
CA THR A 95 -4.75 3.99 -8.13
C THR A 95 -4.68 4.21 -6.63
N VAL A 96 -3.51 3.91 -6.06
CA VAL A 96 -3.15 4.30 -4.70
C VAL A 96 -1.81 5.01 -4.73
N THR A 97 -1.73 6.15 -4.03
CA THR A 97 -0.51 6.94 -3.90
C THR A 97 -0.11 7.02 -2.44
N TYR A 98 1.15 6.73 -2.15
CA TYR A 98 1.74 6.95 -0.84
C TYR A 98 2.70 8.11 -0.93
N LEU A 99 2.49 9.13 -0.10
CA LEU A 99 3.35 10.32 -0.03
C LEU A 99 3.93 10.43 1.37
N LEU A 100 5.23 10.71 1.45
CA LEU A 100 5.92 10.96 2.70
C LEU A 100 6.49 12.38 2.68
N GLU A 101 6.00 13.23 3.59
CA GLU A 101 6.52 14.59 3.76
C GLU A 101 7.37 14.64 5.01
N SER A 102 8.68 14.85 4.82
CA SER A 102 9.64 14.91 5.94
C SER A 102 9.59 16.27 6.61
N ASN A 103 9.66 16.27 7.96
CA ASN A 103 9.77 17.48 8.75
C ASN A 103 10.64 17.17 9.96
N GLU A 104 11.92 17.56 9.90
CA GLU A 104 12.94 17.22 10.91
C GLU A 104 13.04 15.70 11.07
N ASN A 105 12.70 15.17 12.25
CA ASN A 105 12.78 13.72 12.52
C ASN A 105 11.41 13.07 12.49
N SER A 106 10.44 13.72 11.87
CA SER A 106 9.09 13.18 11.74
C SER A 106 8.65 13.14 10.28
N THR A 107 7.61 12.38 10.01
CA THR A 107 7.09 12.19 8.66
C THR A 107 5.58 12.27 8.68
N LEU A 108 5.00 13.03 7.76
CA LEU A 108 3.57 12.97 7.49
C LEU A 108 3.35 11.94 6.40
N LEU A 109 2.67 10.86 6.74
CA LEU A 109 2.30 9.82 5.78
C LEU A 109 0.92 10.11 5.24
N ILE A 110 0.82 10.20 3.91
CA ILE A 110 -0.42 10.48 3.20
C ILE A 110 -0.67 9.34 2.22
N SER A 111 -1.89 8.80 2.22
CA SER A 111 -2.31 7.87 1.18
C SER A 111 -3.53 8.44 0.47
N LYS A 112 -3.45 8.50 -0.86
CA LYS A 112 -4.56 8.92 -1.71
C LYS A 112 -5.00 7.72 -2.52
N VAL A 113 -6.26 7.31 -2.35
CA VAL A 113 -6.81 6.14 -3.03
C VAL A 113 -7.94 6.58 -3.94
N ASN A 114 -7.80 6.35 -5.23
CA ASN A 114 -8.89 6.54 -6.16
C ASN A 114 -9.64 5.21 -6.25
N ALA A 115 -10.68 5.08 -5.44
CA ALA A 115 -11.35 3.81 -5.18
C ALA A 115 -12.64 3.68 -5.97
N LEU A 116 -12.91 2.46 -6.44
CA LEU A 116 -14.22 2.10 -6.95
C LEU A 116 -15.25 2.25 -5.82
N ASP A 117 -16.47 2.68 -6.16
CA ASP A 117 -17.50 2.95 -5.16
C ASP A 117 -17.77 1.76 -4.26
N GLU A 118 -17.70 0.55 -4.79
CA GLU A 118 -17.93 -0.68 -4.04
C GLU A 118 -16.86 -0.96 -2.99
N PHE A 119 -15.67 -0.34 -3.08
CA PHE A 119 -14.57 -0.55 -2.15
C PHE A 119 -14.36 0.59 -1.16
N VAL A 120 -15.16 1.66 -1.23
CA VAL A 120 -14.99 2.84 -0.37
C VAL A 120 -15.07 2.47 1.11
N ASP A 121 -16.09 1.72 1.51
CA ASP A 121 -16.27 1.31 2.90
C ASP A 121 -15.12 0.42 3.38
N PHE A 122 -14.64 -0.46 2.51
CA PHE A 122 -13.51 -1.34 2.81
C PHE A 122 -12.25 -0.53 3.11
N PHE A 123 -11.91 0.42 2.26
CA PHE A 123 -10.72 1.25 2.48
C PHE A 123 -10.86 2.14 3.72
N ASN A 124 -12.05 2.71 3.96
CA ASN A 124 -12.28 3.52 5.15
C ASN A 124 -12.13 2.71 6.45
N ALA A 125 -12.41 1.42 6.40
CA ALA A 125 -12.24 0.54 7.55
C ALA A 125 -10.78 0.10 7.73
N LYS A 126 -10.06 -0.17 6.64
CA LYS A 126 -8.72 -0.79 6.69
C LYS A 126 -7.57 0.20 6.83
N TYR A 127 -7.61 1.33 6.13
CA TYR A 127 -6.49 2.27 6.13
C TYR A 127 -6.17 2.85 7.51
N PRO A 128 -7.14 3.31 8.30
CA PRO A 128 -6.80 3.84 9.64
C PRO A 128 -6.11 2.80 10.52
N SER A 129 -6.58 1.56 10.48
CA SER A 129 -5.98 0.45 11.24
C SER A 129 -4.55 0.15 10.77
N ASN A 130 -4.35 0.09 9.46
CA ASN A 130 -3.03 -0.15 8.88
C ASN A 130 -2.06 0.99 9.19
N PHE A 131 -2.52 2.24 9.15
CA PHE A 131 -1.71 3.40 9.47
C PHE A 131 -1.27 3.39 10.93
N GLU A 132 -2.14 2.99 11.86
CA GLU A 132 -1.77 2.84 13.27
C GLU A 132 -0.65 1.81 13.43
N LYS A 133 -0.72 0.71 12.70
CA LYS A 133 0.30 -0.33 12.71
C LYS A 133 1.63 0.19 12.14
N VAL A 134 1.57 0.91 11.02
CA VAL A 134 2.77 1.50 10.42
C VAL A 134 3.41 2.50 11.37
N LYS A 135 2.61 3.37 11.99
CA LYS A 135 3.08 4.35 12.96
C LYS A 135 3.78 3.67 14.14
N LYS A 136 3.16 2.65 14.70
CA LYS A 136 3.71 1.93 15.85
C LYS A 136 5.04 1.25 15.50
N LEU A 137 5.13 0.60 14.36
CA LEU A 137 6.36 -0.05 13.92
C LEU A 137 7.46 0.96 13.60
N SER A 138 7.10 2.10 13.04
CA SER A 138 8.07 3.12 12.65
C SER A 138 8.64 3.85 13.86
N GLU A 139 7.85 4.01 14.92
CA GLU A 139 8.27 4.73 16.14
C GLU A 139 8.96 3.84 17.16
N SER A 140 8.99 2.56 16.94
CA SER A 140 9.60 1.60 17.87
C SER A 140 11.13 1.57 17.77
#